data_3e3d8519b7602d57d4c0c421cd4f604a
#
_entry.id   3e3d8519b7602d57d4c0c421cd4f604a
#
_cell.length_a   1.000
_cell.length_b   1.000
_cell.length_c   1.000
_cell.angle_alpha   90.00
_cell.angle_beta   90.00
_cell.angle_gamma   90.00
#
_symmetry.space_group_name_H-M   'P 1'
#
loop_
_entity.id
_entity.type
_entity.pdbx_description
1 polymer ?
#
loop_
_entity_poly.entity_id
_entity_poly.type
_entity_poly.pdbx_seq_one_letter_code
_entity_poly.pdbx_strand_id
1 'polypeptide(L)'
;MTALILLVSSLLIAFSWSMELLKGVIFLQILLYASASDIQTHEVKDFVSVCIFITGFIGVTFSDVPGMLLSGLAIGGVLLFCAMASGNRLGGADVKLSAACAFLLGFQKSVAGLIIGLLVSVIANLIIQKQNKTKDQPFPLVPYLSIGFMLMYFC
;
A
#
# COMPACT_ATOMS: atom_id res chain seq x y z
N MET A 1 -11.50 0.51 16.61
CA MET A 1 -10.14 0.10 16.22
C MET A 1 -9.61 -1.08 17.04
N THR A 2 -9.69 -1.07 18.35
CA THR A 2 -9.27 -2.18 19.23
C THR A 2 -10.04 -3.48 18.98
N ALA A 3 -11.35 -3.43 18.74
CA ALA A 3 -12.17 -4.60 18.46
C ALA A 3 -11.78 -5.31 17.14
N LEU A 4 -11.40 -4.55 16.13
CA LEU A 4 -10.97 -5.11 14.84
C LEU A 4 -9.60 -5.81 14.96
N ILE A 5 -8.72 -5.26 15.77
CA ILE A 5 -7.42 -5.87 16.08
C ILE A 5 -7.60 -7.18 16.86
N LEU A 6 -8.53 -7.22 17.82
CA LEU A 6 -8.84 -8.41 18.60
C LEU A 6 -9.53 -9.50 17.75
N LEU A 7 -10.39 -9.12 16.81
CA LEU A 7 -11.08 -10.04 15.91
C LEU A 7 -10.10 -10.68 14.91
N VAL A 8 -9.17 -9.89 14.39
CA VAL A 8 -8.10 -10.40 13.52
C VAL A 8 -7.14 -11.29 14.31
N SER A 9 -6.78 -10.93 15.55
CA SER A 9 -5.92 -11.76 16.39
C SER A 9 -6.57 -13.10 16.79
N SER A 10 -7.88 -13.15 17.01
CA SER A 10 -8.58 -14.41 17.33
C SER A 10 -8.73 -15.34 16.11
N LEU A 11 -8.90 -14.78 14.91
CA LEU A 11 -8.85 -15.55 13.65
C LEU A 11 -7.45 -16.12 13.39
N LEU A 12 -6.44 -15.41 13.85
CA LEU A 12 -5.06 -15.82 13.76
C LEU A 12 -4.74 -17.07 14.62
N ILE A 13 -5.38 -17.26 15.76
CA ILE A 13 -5.16 -18.39 16.67
C ILE A 13 -5.85 -19.68 16.16
N ALA A 14 -6.84 -19.57 15.28
CA ALA A 14 -7.66 -20.70 14.81
C ALA A 14 -7.14 -21.38 13.53
N PHE A 15 -6.11 -20.87 12.87
CA PHE A 15 -5.65 -21.40 11.58
C PHE A 15 -4.19 -21.91 11.66
N SER A 16 -3.90 -23.07 11.07
CA SER A 16 -2.52 -23.60 10.96
C SER A 16 -1.71 -22.71 10.00
N TRP A 17 -0.76 -22.01 10.56
CA TRP A 17 -0.06 -20.88 9.98
C TRP A 17 0.96 -21.28 8.91
N SER A 18 0.75 -20.88 7.68
CA SER A 18 1.85 -20.70 6.76
C SER A 18 2.48 -19.31 6.97
N MET A 19 3.79 -19.20 6.84
CA MET A 19 4.51 -17.92 6.96
C MET A 19 3.96 -16.84 6.03
N GLU A 20 3.41 -17.25 4.89
CA GLU A 20 2.78 -16.35 3.92
C GLU A 20 1.49 -15.71 4.45
N LEU A 21 0.65 -16.48 5.16
CA LEU A 21 -0.57 -15.93 5.77
C LEU A 21 -0.22 -14.92 6.88
N LEU A 22 0.77 -15.23 7.70
CA LEU A 22 1.24 -14.32 8.74
C LEU A 22 1.73 -13.01 8.13
N LYS A 23 2.56 -13.09 7.09
CA LYS A 23 3.04 -11.94 6.32
C LYS A 23 1.87 -11.11 5.76
N GLY A 24 0.88 -11.78 5.15
CA GLY A 24 -0.30 -11.12 4.59
C GLY A 24 -1.14 -10.40 5.62
N VAL A 25 -1.33 -10.99 6.81
CA VAL A 25 -2.10 -10.36 7.90
C VAL A 25 -1.38 -9.13 8.46
N ILE A 26 -0.06 -9.22 8.69
CA ILE A 26 0.74 -8.09 9.13
C ILE A 26 0.69 -6.96 8.09
N PHE A 27 0.86 -7.32 6.81
CA PHE A 27 0.77 -6.37 5.71
C PHE A 27 -0.59 -5.66 5.66
N LEU A 28 -1.68 -6.41 5.79
CA LEU A 28 -3.04 -5.88 5.85
C LEU A 28 -3.23 -4.89 7.01
N GLN A 29 -2.76 -5.22 8.20
CA GLN A 29 -2.86 -4.34 9.37
C GLN A 29 -2.11 -3.02 9.16
N ILE A 30 -0.92 -3.08 8.55
CA ILE A 30 -0.12 -1.89 8.25
C ILE A 30 -0.83 -1.02 7.20
N LEU A 31 -1.39 -1.62 6.13
CA LEU A 31 -2.15 -0.90 5.12
C LEU A 31 -3.43 -0.25 5.66
N LEU A 32 -4.15 -0.94 6.56
CA LEU A 32 -5.32 -0.37 7.24
C LEU A 32 -4.94 0.83 8.10
N TYR A 33 -3.83 0.73 8.84
CA TYR A 33 -3.31 1.84 9.63
C TYR A 33 -2.90 3.02 8.73
N ALA A 34 -2.19 2.76 7.64
CA ALA A 34 -1.80 3.76 6.66
C ALA A 34 -3.01 4.50 6.08
N SER A 35 -4.03 3.74 5.68
CA SER A 35 -5.29 4.28 5.14
C SER A 35 -6.03 5.14 6.16
N ALA A 36 -6.10 4.70 7.41
CA ALA A 36 -6.73 5.47 8.48
C ALA A 36 -5.96 6.77 8.80
N SER A 37 -4.64 6.73 8.76
CA SER A 37 -3.79 7.91 8.93
C SER A 37 -3.98 8.91 7.79
N ASP A 38 -3.98 8.44 6.54
CA ASP A 38 -4.16 9.29 5.36
C ASP A 38 -5.53 9.97 5.33
N ILE A 39 -6.60 9.28 5.74
CA ILE A 39 -7.94 9.87 5.83
C ILE A 39 -8.02 10.97 6.91
N GLN A 40 -7.30 10.81 8.02
CA GLN A 40 -7.38 11.73 9.15
C GLN A 40 -6.44 12.93 9.03
N THR A 41 -5.22 12.71 8.54
CA THR A 41 -4.16 13.72 8.56
C THR A 41 -3.67 14.12 7.16
N HIS A 42 -4.12 13.41 6.12
CA HIS A 42 -3.60 13.52 4.74
C HIS A 42 -2.06 13.36 4.68
N GLU A 43 -1.51 12.68 5.67
CA GLU A 43 -0.09 12.37 5.77
C GLU A 43 0.11 10.92 6.18
N VAL A 44 0.97 10.21 5.47
CA VAL A 44 1.42 8.88 5.88
C VAL A 44 2.80 9.00 6.50
N LYS A 45 2.93 8.53 7.74
CA LYS A 45 4.21 8.55 8.44
C LYS A 45 5.21 7.61 7.76
N ASP A 46 6.44 8.04 7.60
CA ASP A 46 7.53 7.26 6.99
C ASP A 46 7.73 5.89 7.68
N PHE A 47 7.41 5.78 8.96
CA PHE A 47 7.44 4.54 9.72
C PHE A 47 6.61 3.42 9.08
N VAL A 48 5.48 3.74 8.44
CA VAL A 48 4.60 2.76 7.78
C VAL A 48 5.33 2.06 6.64
N SER A 49 6.01 2.83 5.79
CA SER A 49 6.79 2.28 4.67
C SER A 49 7.94 1.39 5.17
N VAL A 50 8.58 1.76 6.29
CA VAL A 50 9.63 0.95 6.93
C VAL A 50 9.04 -0.36 7.47
N CYS A 51 7.87 -0.33 8.10
CA CYS A 51 7.20 -1.54 8.59
C CYS A 51 6.84 -2.50 7.44
N ILE A 52 6.34 -1.99 6.31
CA ILE A 52 6.07 -2.82 5.12
C ILE A 52 7.37 -3.43 4.59
N PHE A 53 8.43 -2.64 4.52
CA PHE A 53 9.74 -3.11 4.06
C PHE A 53 10.27 -4.23 4.94
N ILE A 54 10.21 -4.10 6.27
CA ILE A 54 10.61 -5.14 7.22
C ILE A 54 9.74 -6.39 7.06
N THR A 55 8.42 -6.21 6.91
CA THR A 55 7.48 -7.33 6.68
C THR A 55 7.83 -8.09 5.40
N GLY A 56 8.39 -7.41 4.41
CA GLY A 56 8.87 -8.01 3.17
C GLY A 56 9.89 -9.13 3.37
N PHE A 57 10.72 -9.07 4.42
CA PHE A 57 11.73 -10.09 4.72
C PHE A 57 11.17 -11.36 5.38
N ILE A 58 9.92 -11.37 5.81
CA ILE A 58 9.31 -12.55 6.44
C ILE A 58 9.16 -13.66 5.39
N GLY A 59 9.76 -14.83 5.65
CA GLY A 59 9.64 -16.01 4.80
C GLY A 59 10.36 -15.93 3.44
N VAL A 60 11.29 -15.01 3.28
CA VAL A 60 12.02 -14.79 2.01
C VAL A 60 13.39 -15.49 2.05
N THR A 61 13.77 -16.14 0.94
CA THR A 61 15.12 -16.67 0.75
C THR A 61 16.08 -15.57 0.27
N PHE A 62 17.36 -15.67 0.64
CA PHE A 62 18.36 -14.67 0.25
C PHE A 62 18.50 -14.51 -1.28
N SER A 63 18.14 -15.56 -2.03
CA SER A 63 18.16 -15.52 -3.51
C SER A 63 17.11 -14.60 -4.10
N ASP A 64 16.00 -14.34 -3.41
CA ASP A 64 14.88 -13.54 -3.91
C ASP A 64 15.03 -12.05 -3.60
N VAL A 65 15.87 -11.73 -2.60
CA VAL A 65 16.10 -10.33 -2.14
C VAL A 65 16.51 -9.39 -3.27
N PRO A 66 17.43 -9.73 -4.19
CA PRO A 66 17.81 -8.85 -5.29
C PRO A 66 16.62 -8.50 -6.21
N GLY A 67 15.75 -9.49 -6.51
CA GLY A 67 14.56 -9.29 -7.32
C GLY A 67 13.53 -8.38 -6.63
N MET A 68 13.36 -8.53 -5.32
CA MET A 68 12.48 -7.68 -4.51
C MET A 68 12.98 -6.24 -4.44
N LEU A 69 14.29 -6.04 -4.24
CA LEU A 69 14.92 -4.72 -4.26
C LEU A 69 14.77 -4.04 -5.61
N LEU A 70 15.01 -4.79 -6.70
CA LEU A 70 14.84 -4.26 -8.05
C LEU A 70 13.40 -3.83 -8.31
N SER A 71 12.42 -4.60 -7.83
CA SER A 71 10.99 -4.28 -7.95
C SER A 71 10.63 -3.00 -7.21
N GLY A 72 11.10 -2.85 -5.98
CA GLY A 72 10.88 -1.64 -5.17
C GLY A 72 11.53 -0.40 -5.80
N LEU A 73 12.77 -0.53 -6.27
CA LEU A 73 13.51 0.55 -6.95
C LEU A 73 12.85 0.93 -8.28
N ALA A 74 12.43 -0.04 -9.08
CA ALA A 74 11.80 0.21 -10.37
C ALA A 74 10.48 0.98 -10.20
N ILE A 75 9.58 0.51 -9.34
CA ILE A 75 8.28 1.17 -9.13
C ILE A 75 8.46 2.50 -8.40
N GLY A 76 9.29 2.53 -7.36
CA GLY A 76 9.60 3.77 -6.64
C GLY A 76 10.24 4.81 -7.56
N GLY A 77 11.18 4.41 -8.41
CA GLY A 77 11.83 5.27 -9.39
C GLY A 77 10.88 5.84 -10.44
N VAL A 78 10.00 5.01 -11.00
CA VAL A 78 8.98 5.45 -11.95
C VAL A 78 8.01 6.46 -11.30
N LEU A 79 7.52 6.15 -10.11
CA LEU A 79 6.61 7.04 -9.39
C LEU A 79 7.29 8.34 -8.97
N LEU A 80 8.55 8.28 -8.54
CA LEU A 80 9.33 9.46 -8.22
C LEU A 80 9.52 10.34 -9.46
N PHE A 81 9.86 9.74 -10.60
CA PHE A 81 9.97 10.46 -11.87
C PHE A 81 8.63 11.12 -12.26
N CYS A 82 7.52 10.39 -12.14
CA CYS A 82 6.18 10.95 -12.36
C CYS A 82 5.85 12.09 -11.39
N ALA A 83 6.23 11.98 -10.13
CA ALA A 83 6.04 13.03 -9.13
C ALA A 83 6.80 14.31 -9.50
N MET A 84 8.05 14.17 -9.91
CA MET A 84 8.88 15.30 -10.36
C MET A 84 8.33 15.93 -11.65
N ALA A 85 7.93 15.12 -12.62
CA ALA A 85 7.36 15.59 -13.89
C ALA A 85 6.02 16.30 -13.71
N SER A 86 5.23 15.91 -12.70
CA SER A 86 3.92 16.49 -12.37
C SER A 86 4.00 17.71 -11.45
N GLY A 87 5.20 18.22 -11.16
CA GLY A 87 5.38 19.37 -10.26
C GLY A 87 5.00 19.06 -8.81
N ASN A 88 5.41 17.90 -8.29
CA ASN A 88 5.16 17.42 -6.92
C ASN A 88 3.68 17.28 -6.52
N ARG A 89 2.80 17.05 -7.48
CA ARG A 89 1.37 16.78 -7.19
C ARG A 89 1.12 15.40 -6.59
N LEU A 90 2.03 14.45 -6.83
CA LEU A 90 1.99 13.14 -6.20
C LEU A 90 2.72 13.21 -4.85
N GLY A 91 2.08 12.76 -3.77
CA GLY A 91 2.65 12.78 -2.44
C GLY A 91 3.92 11.92 -2.34
N GLY A 92 5.00 12.45 -1.76
CA GLY A 92 6.22 11.68 -1.54
C GLY A 92 6.01 10.44 -0.66
N ALA A 93 5.02 10.49 0.22
CA ALA A 93 4.61 9.37 1.04
C ALA A 93 4.03 8.22 0.21
N ASP A 94 3.22 8.53 -0.83
CA ASP A 94 2.65 7.54 -1.74
C ASP A 94 3.73 6.81 -2.54
N VAL A 95 4.77 7.53 -2.95
CA VAL A 95 5.93 6.96 -3.66
C VAL A 95 6.68 5.97 -2.75
N LYS A 96 6.96 6.35 -1.50
CA LYS A 96 7.65 5.50 -0.52
C LYS A 96 6.82 4.26 -0.17
N LEU A 97 5.51 4.45 0.06
CA LEU A 97 4.57 3.38 0.36
C LEU A 97 4.52 2.37 -0.80
N SER A 98 4.33 2.85 -2.02
CA SER A 98 4.25 2.00 -3.21
C SER A 98 5.56 1.26 -3.48
N ALA A 99 6.71 1.89 -3.27
CA ALA A 99 8.01 1.24 -3.38
C ALA A 99 8.18 0.11 -2.34
N ALA A 100 7.77 0.33 -1.09
CA ALA A 100 7.79 -0.69 -0.04
C ALA A 100 6.82 -1.85 -0.34
N CYS A 101 5.63 -1.56 -0.85
CA CYS A 101 4.67 -2.58 -1.31
C CYS A 101 5.25 -3.38 -2.49
N ALA A 102 5.95 -2.73 -3.42
CA ALA A 102 6.58 -3.37 -4.56
C ALA A 102 7.73 -4.29 -4.15
N PHE A 103 8.49 -3.91 -3.13
CA PHE A 103 9.48 -4.77 -2.52
C PHE A 103 8.84 -6.04 -1.96
N LEU A 104 7.70 -5.93 -1.28
CA LEU A 104 7.02 -7.05 -0.63
C LEU A 104 6.31 -7.98 -1.63
N LEU A 105 5.63 -7.43 -2.65
CA LEU A 105 4.81 -8.19 -3.61
C LEU A 105 5.59 -8.69 -4.83
N GLY A 106 6.73 -8.07 -5.15
CA GLY A 106 7.44 -8.26 -6.41
C GLY A 106 6.84 -7.40 -7.54
N PHE A 107 7.54 -7.34 -8.67
CA PHE A 107 7.26 -6.39 -9.76
C PHE A 107 5.86 -6.57 -10.38
N GLN A 108 5.51 -7.79 -10.79
CA GLN A 108 4.27 -8.04 -11.53
C GLN A 108 3.01 -7.75 -10.71
N LYS A 109 2.96 -8.28 -9.48
CA LYS A 109 1.82 -8.07 -8.56
C LYS A 109 1.70 -6.60 -8.16
N SER A 110 2.81 -5.92 -7.99
CA SER A 110 2.81 -4.50 -7.60
C SER A 110 2.33 -3.59 -8.71
N VAL A 111 2.74 -3.83 -9.96
CA VAL A 111 2.23 -3.07 -11.12
C VAL A 111 0.72 -3.25 -11.24
N ALA A 112 0.22 -4.48 -11.16
CA ALA A 112 -1.21 -4.76 -11.22
C ALA A 112 -1.96 -4.10 -10.05
N GLY A 113 -1.45 -4.21 -8.82
CA GLY A 113 -2.04 -3.57 -7.64
C GLY A 113 -2.08 -2.05 -7.74
N LEU A 114 -1.01 -1.45 -8.27
CA LEU A 114 -0.93 -0.01 -8.49
C LEU A 114 -1.95 0.45 -9.55
N ILE A 115 -2.08 -0.27 -10.67
CA ILE A 115 -3.07 0.05 -11.71
C ILE A 115 -4.49 -0.03 -11.13
N ILE A 116 -4.82 -1.11 -10.40
CA ILE A 116 -6.14 -1.27 -9.77
C ILE A 116 -6.39 -0.16 -8.76
N GLY A 117 -5.43 0.12 -7.88
CA GLY A 117 -5.55 1.17 -6.86
C GLY A 117 -5.76 2.56 -7.48
N LEU A 118 -5.02 2.90 -8.54
CA LEU A 118 -5.18 4.15 -9.25
C LEU A 118 -6.53 4.24 -9.98
N LEU A 119 -6.99 3.17 -10.62
CA LEU A 119 -8.31 3.14 -11.28
C LEU A 119 -9.42 3.38 -10.26
N VAL A 120 -9.38 2.67 -9.12
CA VAL A 120 -10.37 2.86 -8.04
C VAL A 120 -10.32 4.29 -7.50
N SER A 121 -9.12 4.85 -7.32
CA SER A 121 -8.92 6.23 -6.87
C SER A 121 -9.53 7.24 -7.84
N VAL A 122 -9.31 7.09 -9.15
CA VAL A 122 -9.89 7.98 -10.17
C VAL A 122 -11.41 7.90 -10.17
N ILE A 123 -11.99 6.69 -10.11
CA ILE A 123 -13.44 6.50 -10.07
C ILE A 123 -14.03 7.16 -8.81
N ALA A 124 -13.42 6.91 -7.64
CA ALA A 124 -13.87 7.50 -6.38
C ALA A 124 -13.79 9.03 -6.41
N ASN A 125 -12.70 9.59 -6.94
CA ASN A 125 -12.54 11.04 -7.06
C ASN A 125 -13.61 11.66 -7.98
N LEU A 126 -13.91 11.02 -9.12
CA LEU A 126 -14.98 11.48 -10.03
C LEU A 126 -16.35 11.46 -9.36
N ILE A 127 -16.66 10.45 -8.56
CA ILE A 127 -17.93 10.36 -7.80
C ILE A 127 -18.01 11.47 -6.77
N ILE A 128 -16.94 11.68 -5.98
CA ILE A 128 -16.89 12.69 -4.93
C ILE A 128 -16.99 14.11 -5.52
N GLN A 129 -16.29 14.39 -6.62
CA GLN A 129 -16.37 15.70 -7.30
C GLN A 129 -17.77 15.98 -7.88
N LYS A 130 -18.48 14.95 -8.33
CA LYS A 130 -19.86 15.08 -8.81
C LYS A 130 -20.85 15.39 -7.69
N GLN A 131 -20.60 14.89 -6.47
CA GLN A 131 -21.45 15.13 -5.31
C GLN A 131 -21.12 16.44 -4.59
N ASN A 132 -19.85 16.74 -4.42
CA ASN A 132 -19.39 17.96 -3.75
C ASN A 132 -18.83 18.92 -4.79
N LYS A 133 -19.49 20.05 -5.02
CA LYS A 133 -19.05 21.10 -5.95
C LYS A 133 -17.74 21.83 -5.55
N THR A 134 -17.00 21.33 -4.56
CA THR A 134 -15.75 21.90 -4.05
C THR A 134 -14.55 21.24 -4.71
N LYS A 135 -13.87 21.99 -5.59
CA LYS A 135 -12.76 21.53 -6.44
C LYS A 135 -11.40 21.37 -5.75
N ASP A 136 -11.21 21.80 -4.50
CA ASP A 136 -9.88 22.00 -3.90
C ASP A 136 -9.64 21.25 -2.57
N GLN A 137 -10.33 20.13 -2.33
CA GLN A 137 -9.99 19.35 -1.12
C GLN A 137 -8.91 18.31 -1.42
N PRO A 138 -7.90 18.17 -0.53
CA PRO A 138 -6.91 17.11 -0.65
C PRO A 138 -7.61 15.75 -0.62
N PHE A 139 -7.31 14.91 -1.61
CA PHE A 139 -7.94 13.61 -1.80
C PHE A 139 -7.03 12.51 -1.23
N PRO A 140 -7.49 11.70 -0.27
CA PRO A 140 -6.70 10.62 0.28
C PRO A 140 -6.50 9.52 -0.77
N LEU A 141 -5.26 9.29 -1.20
CA LEU A 141 -4.92 8.31 -2.24
C LEU A 141 -4.62 6.93 -1.65
N VAL A 142 -4.03 6.87 -0.47
CA VAL A 142 -3.53 5.65 0.17
C VAL A 142 -4.62 4.58 0.38
N PRO A 143 -5.87 4.88 0.78
CA PRO A 143 -6.90 3.85 0.95
C PRO A 143 -7.15 3.04 -0.33
N TYR A 144 -7.14 3.72 -1.48
CA TYR A 144 -7.40 3.09 -2.78
C TYR A 144 -6.21 2.27 -3.26
N LEU A 145 -5.00 2.77 -3.07
CA LEU A 145 -3.77 2.02 -3.32
C LEU A 145 -3.69 0.76 -2.43
N SER A 146 -4.06 0.89 -1.16
CA SER A 146 -4.08 -0.22 -0.21
C SER A 146 -5.01 -1.35 -0.66
N ILE A 147 -6.19 -1.02 -1.20
CA ILE A 147 -7.12 -2.01 -1.76
C ILE A 147 -6.47 -2.73 -2.95
N GLY A 148 -5.83 -2.00 -3.86
CA GLY A 148 -5.17 -2.57 -5.02
C GLY A 148 -4.03 -3.53 -4.65
N PHE A 149 -3.14 -3.12 -3.74
CA PHE A 149 -2.04 -3.96 -3.28
C PHE A 149 -2.52 -5.18 -2.49
N MET A 150 -3.55 -5.02 -1.67
CA MET A 150 -4.13 -6.12 -0.91
C MET A 150 -4.77 -7.18 -1.82
N LEU A 151 -5.53 -6.77 -2.82
CA LEU A 151 -6.10 -7.69 -3.80
C LEU A 151 -5.01 -8.50 -4.49
N MET A 152 -3.92 -7.87 -4.90
CA MET A 152 -2.81 -8.55 -5.57
C MET A 152 -1.96 -9.40 -4.64
N TYR A 153 -1.99 -9.17 -3.34
CA TYR A 153 -1.32 -10.04 -2.38
C TYR A 153 -2.00 -11.41 -2.30
N PHE A 154 -3.33 -11.43 -2.27
CA PHE A 154 -4.13 -12.66 -2.12
C PHE A 154 -4.49 -13.34 -3.46
N CYS A 155 -4.25 -12.69 -4.60
CA CYS A 155 -4.33 -13.30 -5.94
C CYS A 155 -2.97 -13.85 -6.37
#